data_24a6cccc9c5fbdbbce28b3d84dbdc9a7
#
_entry.id   24a6cccc9c5fbdbbce28b3d84dbdc9a7
#
_cell.length_a   1.000
_cell.length_b   1.000
_cell.length_c   1.000
_cell.angle_alpha   90.00
_cell.angle_beta   90.00
_cell.angle_gamma   90.00
#
_symmetry.space_group_name_H-M   'P 1'
#
loop_
_entity.id
_entity.type
_entity.pdbx_description
1 polymer ?
#
loop_
_entity_poly.entity_id
_entity_poly.type
_entity_poly.pdbx_seq_one_letter_code
_entity_poly.pdbx_strand_id
1 'polypeptide(L)'
;MKPSLRDFLWMAVGAAVWLAVILLVLHFQKLQNPAAQLAFKAKRVELVERMRLSLASASEAEKSAVMAITDEDSQTYADQARTATASVEQGRRELDQLLKPGGTKNEKDFLTQFSEAFAEFQRIDKDLLDLAVKNTNLKAYSLAFGPAAAALKEMDAALARVVAARSNSISADDLKVMQLADGARIAALRLLTLLPPHIAEESDQKMDEMEAVMAKEDQAVRQNLEGLAAFPSLSGNPDLTTATVRYARFTELKTQILKLSRENTNIRSLTMSLSQKRKVMLVCQDALAALEQAIQEEPIAGLSNRAPVSPR
;
A
#
# COMPACT_ATOMS: atom_id res chain seq x y z
N MET A 1 -27.82 67.65 -43.41
CA MET A 1 -27.09 66.45 -43.92
C MET A 1 -27.37 65.28 -43.05
N LYS A 2 -28.00 64.23 -43.56
CA LYS A 2 -28.17 62.96 -42.71
C LYS A 2 -26.88 62.18 -42.81
N PRO A 3 -26.31 61.68 -41.64
CA PRO A 3 -25.12 60.90 -41.72
C PRO A 3 -25.35 59.61 -42.51
N SER A 4 -24.38 59.24 -43.34
CA SER A 4 -24.47 58.06 -44.19
C SER A 4 -24.29 56.80 -43.35
N LEU A 5 -24.85 55.66 -43.78
CA LEU A 5 -24.70 54.37 -43.14
C LEU A 5 -23.21 53.99 -42.87
N ARG A 6 -22.34 54.50 -43.79
CA ARG A 6 -20.88 54.31 -43.71
C ARG A 6 -20.25 55.07 -42.54
N ASP A 7 -20.74 56.28 -42.24
CA ASP A 7 -20.25 57.11 -41.14
C ASP A 7 -20.67 56.50 -39.79
N PHE A 8 -21.87 55.91 -39.74
CA PHE A 8 -22.31 55.12 -38.53
C PHE A 8 -21.50 53.88 -38.28
N LEU A 9 -21.13 53.17 -39.37
CA LEU A 9 -20.27 51.98 -39.26
C LEU A 9 -18.86 52.30 -38.75
N TRP A 10 -18.26 53.42 -39.26
CA TRP A 10 -16.95 53.88 -38.77
C TRP A 10 -16.98 54.37 -37.30
N MET A 11 -18.07 55.01 -36.89
CA MET A 11 -18.25 55.38 -35.47
C MET A 11 -18.41 54.13 -34.58
N ALA A 12 -19.15 53.11 -34.99
CA ALA A 12 -19.31 51.86 -34.26
C ALA A 12 -17.98 51.08 -34.15
N VAL A 13 -17.18 50.98 -35.19
CA VAL A 13 -15.84 50.39 -35.20
C VAL A 13 -14.90 51.17 -34.27
N GLY A 14 -14.91 52.51 -34.34
CA GLY A 14 -14.11 53.36 -33.43
C GLY A 14 -14.48 53.17 -31.97
N ALA A 15 -15.77 53.10 -31.65
CA ALA A 15 -16.23 52.85 -30.28
C ALA A 15 -15.82 51.43 -29.77
N ALA A 16 -15.89 50.42 -30.64
CA ALA A 16 -15.46 49.07 -30.29
C ALA A 16 -13.94 48.96 -30.00
N VAL A 17 -13.13 49.65 -30.82
CA VAL A 17 -11.66 49.72 -30.62
C VAL A 17 -11.34 50.47 -29.32
N TRP A 18 -12.00 51.60 -29.06
CA TRP A 18 -11.82 52.29 -27.76
C TRP A 18 -12.23 51.49 -26.56
N LEU A 19 -13.33 50.72 -26.66
CA LEU A 19 -13.78 49.85 -25.60
C LEU A 19 -12.76 48.72 -25.35
N ALA A 20 -12.22 48.14 -26.42
CA ALA A 20 -11.16 47.14 -26.35
C ALA A 20 -9.88 47.69 -25.70
N VAL A 21 -9.47 48.91 -26.07
CA VAL A 21 -8.31 49.59 -25.45
C VAL A 21 -8.55 49.89 -23.95
N ILE A 22 -9.74 50.37 -23.59
CA ILE A 22 -10.09 50.61 -22.19
C ILE A 22 -10.07 49.31 -21.38
N LEU A 23 -10.64 48.25 -21.91
CA LEU A 23 -10.61 46.92 -21.26
C LEU A 23 -9.17 46.39 -21.10
N LEU A 24 -8.35 46.61 -22.11
CA LEU A 24 -6.93 46.22 -22.10
C LEU A 24 -6.14 47.04 -21.05
N VAL A 25 -6.36 48.36 -20.95
CA VAL A 25 -5.75 49.23 -19.95
C VAL A 25 -6.23 48.89 -18.55
N LEU A 26 -7.51 48.62 -18.33
CA LEU A 26 -8.04 48.17 -17.05
C LEU A 26 -7.50 46.82 -16.65
N HIS A 27 -7.31 45.92 -17.63
CA HIS A 27 -6.67 44.62 -17.38
C HIS A 27 -5.19 44.78 -16.98
N PHE A 28 -4.44 45.64 -17.66
CA PHE A 28 -3.05 45.97 -17.30
C PHE A 28 -2.93 46.68 -15.94
N GLN A 29 -3.84 47.61 -15.63
CA GLN A 29 -3.86 48.27 -14.32
C GLN A 29 -4.18 47.28 -13.17
N LYS A 30 -5.04 46.31 -13.41
CA LYS A 30 -5.34 45.24 -12.47
C LYS A 30 -4.12 44.35 -12.21
N LEU A 31 -3.32 44.07 -13.25
CA LEU A 31 -2.06 43.30 -13.15
C LEU A 31 -0.92 44.07 -12.45
N GLN A 32 -0.96 45.43 -12.47
CA GLN A 32 0.04 46.29 -11.82
C GLN A 32 -0.33 46.67 -10.38
N ASN A 33 -1.49 46.24 -9.85
CA ASN A 33 -1.85 46.49 -8.45
C ASN A 33 -1.04 45.60 -7.50
N PRO A 34 -0.13 46.13 -6.68
CA PRO A 34 0.70 45.36 -5.77
C PRO A 34 -0.12 44.46 -4.81
N ALA A 35 -1.30 44.93 -4.39
CA ALA A 35 -2.19 44.17 -3.51
C ALA A 35 -2.77 42.94 -4.28
N ALA A 36 -3.14 43.08 -5.53
CA ALA A 36 -3.62 41.96 -6.35
C ALA A 36 -2.51 40.93 -6.63
N GLN A 37 -1.28 41.40 -6.92
CA GLN A 37 -0.11 40.53 -7.10
C GLN A 37 0.22 39.77 -5.80
N LEU A 38 0.17 40.45 -4.65
CA LEU A 38 0.40 39.79 -3.36
C LEU A 38 -0.67 38.74 -3.05
N ALA A 39 -1.94 39.05 -3.30
CA ALA A 39 -3.04 38.09 -3.11
C ALA A 39 -2.90 36.88 -4.04
N PHE A 40 -2.51 37.09 -5.30
CA PHE A 40 -2.26 36.02 -6.26
C PHE A 40 -1.07 35.14 -5.85
N LYS A 41 0.02 35.74 -5.36
CA LYS A 41 1.19 35.07 -4.83
C LYS A 41 0.83 34.25 -3.57
N ALA A 42 0.10 34.83 -2.64
CA ALA A 42 -0.36 34.16 -1.43
C ALA A 42 -1.24 32.94 -1.75
N LYS A 43 -2.12 33.05 -2.74
CA LYS A 43 -2.97 31.92 -3.17
C LYS A 43 -2.17 30.77 -3.75
N ARG A 44 -1.11 31.04 -4.52
CA ARG A 44 -0.21 30.01 -5.05
C ARG A 44 0.55 29.29 -3.93
N VAL A 45 1.10 30.04 -2.98
CA VAL A 45 1.78 29.48 -1.80
C VAL A 45 0.81 28.61 -0.98
N GLU A 46 -0.41 29.11 -0.71
CA GLU A 46 -1.45 28.32 -0.01
C GLU A 46 -1.74 26.98 -0.71
N LEU A 47 -1.82 26.99 -2.05
CA LEU A 47 -2.07 25.77 -2.81
C LEU A 47 -0.90 24.77 -2.71
N VAL A 48 0.34 25.25 -2.80
CA VAL A 48 1.54 24.41 -2.65
C VAL A 48 1.58 23.80 -1.26
N GLU A 49 1.35 24.60 -0.21
CA GLU A 49 1.32 24.10 1.17
C GLU A 49 0.19 23.09 1.39
N ARG A 50 -1.01 23.33 0.85
CA ARG A 50 -2.11 22.37 0.90
C ARG A 50 -1.74 21.04 0.20
N MET A 51 -1.07 21.12 -0.95
CA MET A 51 -0.58 19.93 -1.65
C MET A 51 0.46 19.17 -0.82
N ARG A 52 1.41 19.87 -0.18
CA ARG A 52 2.42 19.25 0.72
C ARG A 52 1.78 18.53 1.91
N LEU A 53 0.83 19.18 2.57
CA LEU A 53 0.10 18.58 3.70
C LEU A 53 -0.71 17.36 3.26
N SER A 54 -1.43 17.47 2.15
CA SER A 54 -2.21 16.34 1.61
C SER A 54 -1.32 15.18 1.17
N LEU A 55 -0.15 15.46 0.58
CA LEU A 55 0.81 14.44 0.19
C LEU A 55 1.41 13.72 1.41
N ALA A 56 1.70 14.45 2.48
CA ALA A 56 2.15 13.89 3.76
C ALA A 56 1.06 13.01 4.38
N SER A 57 -0.19 13.49 4.42
CA SER A 57 -1.34 12.71 4.93
C SER A 57 -1.59 11.45 4.11
N ALA A 58 -1.44 11.52 2.78
CA ALA A 58 -1.56 10.34 1.92
C ALA A 58 -0.50 9.28 2.26
N SER A 59 0.75 9.71 2.47
CA SER A 59 1.84 8.80 2.84
C SER A 59 1.67 8.21 4.25
N GLU A 60 1.15 8.97 5.20
CA GLU A 60 0.87 8.50 6.56
C GLU A 60 -0.26 7.48 6.57
N ALA A 61 -1.37 7.78 5.91
CA ALA A 61 -2.51 6.88 5.81
C ALA A 61 -2.15 5.58 5.05
N GLU A 62 -1.35 5.67 4.00
CA GLU A 62 -0.84 4.50 3.29
C GLU A 62 -0.02 3.58 4.20
N LYS A 63 0.94 4.14 4.98
CA LYS A 63 1.72 3.35 5.93
C LYS A 63 0.82 2.69 6.98
N SER A 64 -0.20 3.41 7.45
CA SER A 64 -1.19 2.87 8.36
C SER A 64 -1.98 1.72 7.75
N ALA A 65 -2.35 1.81 6.46
CA ALA A 65 -3.00 0.72 5.73
C ALA A 65 -2.12 -0.53 5.62
N VAL A 66 -0.81 -0.35 5.31
CA VAL A 66 0.17 -1.44 5.23
C VAL A 66 0.42 -2.11 6.58
N MET A 67 0.37 -1.34 7.67
CA MET A 67 0.63 -1.82 9.03
C MET A 67 -0.62 -2.29 9.77
N ALA A 68 -1.81 -2.10 9.20
CA ALA A 68 -3.07 -2.50 9.82
C ALA A 68 -3.13 -4.02 10.00
N ILE A 69 -3.69 -4.45 11.12
CA ILE A 69 -3.81 -5.86 11.50
C ILE A 69 -5.21 -6.45 11.26
N THR A 70 -6.16 -5.61 10.80
CA THR A 70 -7.50 -6.02 10.42
C THR A 70 -7.82 -5.59 9.00
N ASP A 71 -8.73 -6.30 8.32
CA ASP A 71 -9.19 -5.92 6.97
C ASP A 71 -9.92 -4.57 7.00
N GLU A 72 -10.69 -4.30 8.05
CA GLU A 72 -11.46 -3.07 8.22
C GLU A 72 -10.55 -1.84 8.39
N ASP A 73 -9.55 -1.93 9.27
CA ASP A 73 -8.59 -0.84 9.48
C ASP A 73 -7.77 -0.59 8.21
N SER A 74 -7.29 -1.67 7.56
CA SER A 74 -6.51 -1.58 6.33
C SER A 74 -7.31 -0.88 5.23
N GLN A 75 -8.59 -1.23 5.06
CA GLN A 75 -9.48 -0.58 4.09
C GLN A 75 -9.73 0.88 4.45
N THR A 76 -9.99 1.17 5.73
CA THR A 76 -10.24 2.54 6.21
C THR A 76 -9.05 3.46 5.93
N TYR A 77 -7.83 3.02 6.26
CA TYR A 77 -6.64 3.80 5.99
C TYR A 77 -6.31 3.90 4.50
N ALA A 78 -6.58 2.86 3.72
CA ALA A 78 -6.43 2.92 2.27
C ALA A 78 -7.36 3.96 1.64
N ASP A 79 -8.60 4.07 2.10
CA ASP A 79 -9.55 5.07 1.61
C ASP A 79 -9.17 6.49 2.04
N GLN A 80 -8.60 6.66 3.24
CA GLN A 80 -8.01 7.93 3.67
C GLN A 80 -6.82 8.33 2.78
N ALA A 81 -5.93 7.39 2.45
CA ALA A 81 -4.80 7.64 1.56
C ALA A 81 -5.27 8.07 0.17
N ARG A 82 -6.26 7.37 -0.41
CA ARG A 82 -6.86 7.72 -1.70
C ARG A 82 -7.50 9.11 -1.69
N THR A 83 -8.20 9.45 -0.61
CA THR A 83 -8.83 10.78 -0.44
C THR A 83 -7.78 11.90 -0.36
N ALA A 84 -6.71 11.68 0.39
CA ALA A 84 -5.62 12.64 0.49
C ALA A 84 -4.88 12.80 -0.85
N THR A 85 -4.63 11.70 -1.57
CA THR A 85 -4.05 11.72 -2.93
C THR A 85 -4.94 12.49 -3.92
N ALA A 86 -6.26 12.32 -3.85
CA ALA A 86 -7.20 13.10 -4.67
C ALA A 86 -7.15 14.60 -4.34
N SER A 87 -6.94 14.97 -3.07
CA SER A 87 -6.77 16.36 -2.65
C SER A 87 -5.50 17.01 -3.19
N VAL A 88 -4.39 16.25 -3.30
CA VAL A 88 -3.16 16.70 -3.98
C VAL A 88 -3.45 17.00 -5.45
N GLU A 89 -4.12 16.09 -6.15
CA GLU A 89 -4.46 16.26 -7.57
C GLU A 89 -5.37 17.47 -7.81
N GLN A 90 -6.33 17.70 -6.93
CA GLN A 90 -7.17 18.88 -6.99
C GLN A 90 -6.31 20.16 -6.84
N GLY A 91 -5.44 20.22 -5.83
CA GLY A 91 -4.53 21.37 -5.63
C GLY A 91 -3.63 21.61 -6.84
N ARG A 92 -3.08 20.53 -7.42
CA ARG A 92 -2.25 20.60 -8.62
C ARG A 92 -3.01 21.22 -9.82
N ARG A 93 -4.25 20.79 -10.05
CA ARG A 93 -5.09 21.34 -11.13
C ARG A 93 -5.44 22.82 -10.90
N GLU A 94 -5.79 23.18 -9.67
CA GLU A 94 -6.07 24.57 -9.31
C GLU A 94 -4.83 25.45 -9.54
N LEU A 95 -3.66 24.98 -9.12
CA LEU A 95 -2.40 25.69 -9.32
C LEU A 95 -2.01 25.81 -10.80
N ASP A 96 -2.17 24.76 -11.60
CA ASP A 96 -1.95 24.78 -13.03
C ASP A 96 -2.82 25.83 -13.72
N GLN A 97 -4.10 25.93 -13.34
CA GLN A 97 -5.01 26.96 -13.87
C GLN A 97 -4.56 28.38 -13.50
N LEU A 98 -4.04 28.59 -12.29
CA LEU A 98 -3.51 29.89 -11.85
C LEU A 98 -2.21 30.26 -12.57
N LEU A 99 -1.34 29.30 -12.86
CA LEU A 99 -0.06 29.55 -13.51
C LEU A 99 -0.17 29.76 -15.03
N LYS A 100 -1.21 29.27 -15.70
CA LYS A 100 -1.39 29.45 -17.15
C LYS A 100 -1.33 30.92 -17.59
N PRO A 101 -2.11 31.86 -17.02
CA PRO A 101 -2.13 33.27 -17.45
C PRO A 101 -0.96 34.09 -16.91
N GLY A 102 -0.33 33.75 -15.82
CA GLY A 102 0.58 34.65 -15.10
C GLY A 102 1.77 34.01 -14.40
N GLY A 103 1.95 32.67 -14.47
CA GLY A 103 3.09 32.01 -13.83
C GLY A 103 4.40 32.24 -14.59
N THR A 104 5.50 32.32 -13.86
CA THR A 104 6.87 32.35 -14.41
C THR A 104 7.22 31.02 -15.08
N LYS A 105 8.28 31.02 -15.90
CA LYS A 105 8.76 29.80 -16.53
C LYS A 105 9.19 28.77 -15.47
N ASN A 106 9.93 29.19 -14.45
CA ASN A 106 10.42 28.30 -13.38
C ASN A 106 9.27 27.64 -12.64
N GLU A 107 8.22 28.39 -12.29
CA GLU A 107 7.03 27.83 -11.63
C GLU A 107 6.34 26.75 -12.47
N LYS A 108 6.21 27.00 -13.79
CA LYS A 108 5.61 26.02 -14.71
C LYS A 108 6.49 24.78 -14.87
N ASP A 109 7.80 24.97 -14.95
CA ASP A 109 8.76 23.86 -15.05
C ASP A 109 8.74 22.99 -13.77
N PHE A 110 8.73 23.59 -12.59
CA PHE A 110 8.63 22.84 -11.31
C PHE A 110 7.27 22.16 -11.11
N LEU A 111 6.17 22.81 -11.53
CA LEU A 111 4.85 22.15 -11.50
C LEU A 111 4.80 20.97 -12.47
N THR A 112 5.47 21.05 -13.60
CA THR A 112 5.59 19.94 -14.55
C THR A 112 6.38 18.79 -13.93
N GLN A 113 7.55 19.06 -13.34
CA GLN A 113 8.35 18.06 -12.63
C GLN A 113 7.56 17.38 -11.51
N PHE A 114 6.85 18.18 -10.70
CA PHE A 114 5.95 17.63 -9.69
C PHE A 114 4.88 16.73 -10.32
N SER A 115 4.24 17.16 -11.40
CA SER A 115 3.15 16.42 -12.04
C SER A 115 3.60 15.06 -12.57
N GLU A 116 4.82 14.98 -13.13
CA GLU A 116 5.42 13.74 -13.63
C GLU A 116 5.72 12.79 -12.44
N ALA A 117 6.36 13.29 -11.40
CA ALA A 117 6.65 12.50 -10.21
C ALA A 117 5.36 12.06 -9.51
N PHE A 118 4.37 12.93 -9.42
CA PHE A 118 3.09 12.63 -8.78
C PHE A 118 2.26 11.59 -9.55
N ALA A 119 2.33 11.57 -10.87
CA ALA A 119 1.71 10.52 -11.68
C ALA A 119 2.29 9.14 -11.35
N GLU A 120 3.61 9.03 -11.19
CA GLU A 120 4.26 7.79 -10.77
C GLU A 120 3.93 7.45 -9.31
N PHE A 121 3.85 8.45 -8.41
CA PHE A 121 3.38 8.27 -7.05
C PHE A 121 1.98 7.65 -7.03
N GLN A 122 1.03 8.19 -7.80
CA GLN A 122 -0.35 7.68 -7.90
C GLN A 122 -0.40 6.23 -8.40
N ARG A 123 0.43 5.89 -9.40
CA ARG A 123 0.51 4.52 -9.94
C ARG A 123 0.97 3.54 -8.87
N ILE A 124 2.08 3.85 -8.18
CA ILE A 124 2.62 3.00 -7.12
C ILE A 124 1.63 2.91 -5.95
N ASP A 125 1.03 4.04 -5.55
CA ASP A 125 0.07 4.12 -4.44
C ASP A 125 -1.14 3.21 -4.67
N LYS A 126 -1.68 3.22 -5.89
CA LYS A 126 -2.79 2.34 -6.26
C LYS A 126 -2.42 0.87 -6.10
N ASP A 127 -1.31 0.44 -6.71
CA ASP A 127 -0.88 -0.96 -6.68
C ASP A 127 -0.58 -1.42 -5.25
N LEU A 128 0.05 -0.57 -4.45
CA LEU A 128 0.40 -0.81 -3.07
C LEU A 128 -0.85 -0.95 -2.18
N LEU A 129 -1.79 -0.01 -2.27
CA LEU A 129 -3.02 -0.05 -1.47
C LEU A 129 -3.91 -1.24 -1.86
N ASP A 130 -3.96 -1.60 -3.14
CA ASP A 130 -4.69 -2.78 -3.62
C ASP A 130 -4.07 -4.09 -3.09
N LEU A 131 -2.77 -4.11 -2.77
CA LEU A 131 -2.12 -5.21 -2.06
C LEU A 131 -2.38 -5.15 -0.55
N ALA A 132 -2.22 -3.98 0.07
CA ALA A 132 -2.32 -3.82 1.51
C ALA A 132 -3.67 -4.30 2.07
N VAL A 133 -4.78 -3.98 1.40
CA VAL A 133 -6.13 -4.36 1.86
C VAL A 133 -6.45 -5.86 1.75
N LYS A 134 -5.63 -6.65 1.07
CA LYS A 134 -5.85 -8.10 0.95
C LYS A 134 -5.46 -8.87 2.21
N ASN A 135 -4.46 -8.40 2.94
CA ASN A 135 -3.99 -8.96 4.21
C ASN A 135 -3.71 -10.46 4.17
N THR A 136 -3.13 -10.98 3.07
CA THR A 136 -3.02 -12.43 2.89
C THR A 136 -2.06 -13.09 3.89
N ASN A 137 -0.97 -12.41 4.26
CA ASN A 137 -0.06 -12.93 5.29
C ASN A 137 -0.73 -13.01 6.67
N LEU A 138 -1.51 -11.99 7.05
CA LEU A 138 -2.25 -11.98 8.32
C LEU A 138 -3.30 -13.12 8.36
N LYS A 139 -4.01 -13.33 7.25
CA LYS A 139 -4.97 -14.43 7.09
C LYS A 139 -4.27 -15.80 7.16
N ALA A 140 -3.10 -15.93 6.54
CA ALA A 140 -2.29 -17.14 6.62
C ALA A 140 -1.84 -17.42 8.06
N TYR A 141 -1.34 -16.42 8.80
CA TYR A 141 -1.01 -16.56 10.22
C TYR A 141 -2.21 -16.95 11.07
N SER A 142 -3.36 -16.31 10.85
CA SER A 142 -4.60 -16.65 11.59
C SER A 142 -4.99 -18.12 11.39
N LEU A 143 -4.89 -18.63 10.16
CA LEU A 143 -5.16 -20.04 9.86
C LEU A 143 -4.11 -20.96 10.47
N ALA A 144 -2.82 -20.59 10.42
CA ALA A 144 -1.72 -21.41 10.91
C ALA A 144 -1.76 -21.57 12.45
N PHE A 145 -1.91 -20.47 13.19
CA PHE A 145 -1.94 -20.47 14.65
C PHE A 145 -3.31 -20.83 15.26
N GLY A 146 -4.37 -20.71 14.49
CA GLY A 146 -5.73 -21.08 14.92
C GLY A 146 -6.10 -22.52 14.53
N PRO A 147 -6.89 -22.68 13.45
CA PRO A 147 -7.49 -23.97 13.12
C PRO A 147 -6.47 -25.05 12.70
N ALA A 148 -5.33 -24.69 12.07
CA ALA A 148 -4.32 -25.67 11.68
C ALA A 148 -3.59 -26.22 12.92
N ALA A 149 -3.17 -25.37 13.84
CA ALA A 149 -2.56 -25.78 15.10
C ALA A 149 -3.54 -26.61 15.95
N ALA A 150 -4.84 -26.23 15.99
CA ALA A 150 -5.86 -26.99 16.69
C ALA A 150 -6.03 -28.41 16.11
N ALA A 151 -6.07 -28.54 14.77
CA ALA A 151 -6.18 -29.84 14.12
C ALA A 151 -5.00 -30.76 14.45
N LEU A 152 -3.77 -30.25 14.45
CA LEU A 152 -2.59 -31.04 14.83
C LEU A 152 -2.55 -31.36 16.32
N LYS A 153 -3.00 -30.45 17.18
CA LYS A 153 -3.13 -30.74 18.63
C LYS A 153 -4.10 -31.88 18.89
N GLU A 154 -5.21 -31.94 18.18
CA GLU A 154 -6.18 -33.05 18.31
C GLU A 154 -5.64 -34.35 17.73
N MET A 155 -4.90 -34.30 16.61
CA MET A 155 -4.16 -35.46 16.08
C MET A 155 -3.15 -35.99 17.09
N ASP A 156 -2.32 -35.09 17.66
CA ASP A 156 -1.30 -35.43 18.65
C ASP A 156 -1.92 -36.11 19.89
N ALA A 157 -2.99 -35.52 20.42
CA ALA A 157 -3.71 -36.10 21.57
C ALA A 157 -4.30 -37.49 21.27
N ALA A 158 -4.82 -37.71 20.05
CA ALA A 158 -5.36 -38.99 19.63
C ALA A 158 -4.25 -40.04 19.51
N LEU A 159 -3.11 -39.73 18.89
CA LEU A 159 -1.96 -40.62 18.79
C LEU A 159 -1.34 -40.91 20.18
N ALA A 160 -1.31 -39.92 21.09
CA ALA A 160 -0.88 -40.13 22.44
C ALA A 160 -1.76 -41.16 23.18
N ARG A 161 -3.08 -41.18 22.97
CA ARG A 161 -3.98 -42.20 23.51
C ARG A 161 -3.74 -43.58 22.91
N VAL A 162 -3.45 -43.68 21.61
CA VAL A 162 -3.05 -44.92 20.94
C VAL A 162 -1.80 -45.51 21.60
N VAL A 163 -0.81 -44.72 21.95
CA VAL A 163 0.42 -45.10 22.65
C VAL A 163 0.13 -45.49 24.09
N ALA A 164 -0.62 -44.68 24.83
CA ALA A 164 -0.92 -44.88 26.24
C ALA A 164 -1.67 -46.21 26.49
N ALA A 165 -2.56 -46.59 25.59
CA ALA A 165 -3.31 -47.85 25.69
C ALA A 165 -2.39 -49.13 25.63
N ARG A 166 -1.11 -48.97 25.23
CA ARG A 166 -0.13 -50.05 25.07
C ARG A 166 1.00 -50.09 26.07
N SER A 167 1.03 -49.15 27.01
CA SER A 167 2.13 -49.01 27.97
C SER A 167 2.25 -50.14 28.99
N ASN A 168 1.26 -51.03 29.09
CA ASN A 168 1.19 -52.08 30.12
C ASN A 168 1.76 -53.45 29.68
N SER A 169 2.08 -53.63 28.37
CA SER A 169 2.72 -54.85 27.86
C SER A 169 3.61 -54.49 26.67
N ILE A 170 4.93 -54.63 26.80
CA ILE A 170 5.87 -54.22 25.74
C ILE A 170 6.13 -55.42 24.82
N SER A 171 5.33 -55.57 23.79
CA SER A 171 5.63 -56.49 22.68
C SER A 171 6.44 -55.74 21.57
N ALA A 172 7.02 -56.49 20.63
CA ALA A 172 7.69 -55.91 19.48
C ALA A 172 6.72 -55.08 18.61
N ASP A 173 5.46 -55.48 18.53
CA ASP A 173 4.40 -54.75 17.82
C ASP A 173 4.06 -53.44 18.56
N ASP A 174 3.99 -53.44 19.89
CA ASP A 174 3.71 -52.23 20.65
C ASP A 174 4.84 -51.21 20.49
N LEU A 175 6.11 -51.63 20.49
CA LEU A 175 7.25 -50.75 20.20
C LEU A 175 7.15 -50.15 18.78
N LYS A 176 6.75 -50.94 17.82
CA LYS A 176 6.58 -50.47 16.43
C LYS A 176 5.43 -49.46 16.29
N VAL A 177 4.31 -49.70 16.96
CA VAL A 177 3.18 -48.76 17.02
C VAL A 177 3.61 -47.48 17.68
N MET A 178 4.35 -47.51 18.79
CA MET A 178 4.88 -46.29 19.42
C MET A 178 5.79 -45.49 18.48
N GLN A 179 6.74 -46.18 17.82
CA GLN A 179 7.64 -45.53 16.84
C GLN A 179 6.89 -44.83 15.70
N LEU A 180 5.87 -45.50 15.12
CA LEU A 180 5.07 -44.92 14.05
C LEU A 180 4.22 -43.74 14.55
N ALA A 181 3.61 -43.86 15.73
CA ALA A 181 2.83 -42.76 16.31
C ALA A 181 3.71 -41.55 16.62
N ASP A 182 4.86 -41.72 17.25
CA ASP A 182 5.80 -40.64 17.53
C ASP A 182 6.41 -40.07 16.24
N GLY A 183 6.70 -40.91 15.23
CA GLY A 183 7.14 -40.50 13.92
C GLY A 183 6.13 -39.56 13.24
N ALA A 184 4.83 -39.92 13.28
CA ALA A 184 3.75 -39.08 12.76
C ALA A 184 3.64 -37.74 13.50
N ARG A 185 3.71 -37.75 14.82
CA ARG A 185 3.64 -36.57 15.69
C ARG A 185 4.80 -35.60 15.44
N ILE A 186 6.03 -36.11 15.37
CA ILE A 186 7.25 -35.32 15.13
C ILE A 186 7.19 -34.68 13.73
N ALA A 187 6.86 -35.46 12.71
CA ALA A 187 6.76 -34.94 11.32
C ALA A 187 5.65 -33.87 11.19
N ALA A 188 4.49 -34.08 11.82
CA ALA A 188 3.42 -33.10 11.86
C ALA A 188 3.82 -31.80 12.58
N LEU A 189 4.55 -31.89 13.67
CA LEU A 189 5.07 -30.72 14.38
C LEU A 189 6.07 -29.94 13.51
N ARG A 190 6.96 -30.63 12.78
CA ARG A 190 7.89 -29.99 11.83
C ARG A 190 7.16 -29.25 10.72
N LEU A 191 6.06 -29.83 10.18
CA LEU A 191 5.20 -29.13 9.23
C LEU A 191 4.65 -27.83 9.81
N LEU A 192 4.12 -27.87 11.02
CA LEU A 192 3.57 -26.69 11.68
C LEU A 192 4.64 -25.59 11.88
N THR A 193 5.85 -25.98 12.27
CA THR A 193 6.95 -25.03 12.52
C THR A 193 7.51 -24.39 11.23
N LEU A 194 7.26 -24.98 10.06
CA LEU A 194 7.67 -24.41 8.77
C LEU A 194 6.66 -23.38 8.23
N LEU A 195 5.41 -23.35 8.71
CA LEU A 195 4.42 -22.41 8.21
C LEU A 195 4.76 -20.94 8.52
N PRO A 196 5.14 -20.54 9.75
CA PRO A 196 5.46 -19.15 10.04
C PRO A 196 6.62 -18.57 9.20
N PRO A 197 7.79 -19.23 9.09
CA PRO A 197 8.86 -18.72 8.23
C PRO A 197 8.47 -18.67 6.76
N HIS A 198 7.66 -19.62 6.26
CA HIS A 198 7.14 -19.56 4.89
C HIS A 198 6.23 -18.33 4.67
N ILE A 199 5.34 -18.00 5.63
CA ILE A 199 4.46 -16.83 5.55
C ILE A 199 5.26 -15.52 5.61
N ALA A 200 6.40 -15.51 6.29
CA ALA A 200 7.27 -14.33 6.44
C ALA A 200 8.29 -14.17 5.30
N GLU A 201 8.44 -15.17 4.43
CA GLU A 201 9.46 -15.16 3.39
C GLU A 201 9.04 -14.29 2.20
N GLU A 202 9.98 -13.51 1.64
CA GLU A 202 9.79 -12.69 0.45
C GLU A 202 10.22 -13.42 -0.83
N SER A 203 11.18 -14.33 -0.70
CA SER A 203 11.79 -15.05 -1.82
C SER A 203 10.99 -16.27 -2.23
N ASP A 204 10.47 -16.28 -3.45
CA ASP A 204 9.77 -17.44 -4.02
C ASP A 204 10.66 -18.68 -4.03
N GLN A 205 11.97 -18.55 -4.29
CA GLN A 205 12.93 -19.69 -4.26
C GLN A 205 13.03 -20.30 -2.87
N LYS A 206 13.13 -19.49 -1.81
CA LYS A 206 13.17 -20.01 -0.43
C LYS A 206 11.85 -20.62 -0.01
N MET A 207 10.73 -20.08 -0.48
CA MET A 207 9.42 -20.71 -0.30
C MET A 207 9.39 -22.09 -0.94
N ASP A 208 9.91 -22.26 -2.17
CA ASP A 208 10.01 -23.55 -2.86
C ASP A 208 10.86 -24.55 -2.07
N GLU A 209 11.98 -24.11 -1.52
CA GLU A 209 12.84 -24.95 -0.67
C GLU A 209 12.10 -25.41 0.60
N MET A 210 11.35 -24.52 1.27
CA MET A 210 10.55 -24.88 2.44
C MET A 210 9.39 -25.82 2.08
N GLU A 211 8.71 -25.61 0.97
CA GLU A 211 7.63 -26.48 0.50
C GLU A 211 8.15 -27.87 0.13
N ALA A 212 9.37 -27.99 -0.41
CA ALA A 212 10.00 -29.28 -0.67
C ALA A 212 10.29 -30.05 0.64
N VAL A 213 10.68 -29.34 1.72
CA VAL A 213 10.83 -29.94 3.05
C VAL A 213 9.46 -30.33 3.61
N MET A 214 8.45 -29.46 3.50
CA MET A 214 7.08 -29.78 3.93
C MET A 214 6.50 -31.00 3.23
N ALA A 215 6.80 -31.19 1.94
CA ALA A 215 6.35 -32.38 1.18
C ALA A 215 6.94 -33.68 1.73
N LYS A 216 8.22 -33.67 2.15
CA LYS A 216 8.87 -34.83 2.79
C LYS A 216 8.26 -35.15 4.14
N GLU A 217 8.02 -34.15 4.98
CA GLU A 217 7.39 -34.32 6.29
C GLU A 217 5.92 -34.79 6.15
N ASP A 218 5.16 -34.26 5.16
CA ASP A 218 3.80 -34.70 4.87
C ASP A 218 3.78 -36.18 4.46
N GLN A 219 4.72 -36.62 3.62
CA GLN A 219 4.87 -38.01 3.26
C GLN A 219 5.19 -38.88 4.47
N ALA A 220 6.06 -38.41 5.38
CA ALA A 220 6.40 -39.15 6.58
C ALA A 220 5.18 -39.32 7.52
N VAL A 221 4.34 -38.27 7.69
CA VAL A 221 3.11 -38.39 8.47
C VAL A 221 2.18 -39.45 7.85
N ARG A 222 1.95 -39.38 6.54
CA ARG A 222 1.07 -40.35 5.84
C ARG A 222 1.56 -41.78 5.98
N GLN A 223 2.84 -42.04 5.72
CA GLN A 223 3.43 -43.37 5.84
C GLN A 223 3.33 -43.92 7.27
N ASN A 224 3.53 -43.09 8.29
CA ASN A 224 3.39 -43.51 9.67
C ASN A 224 1.93 -43.83 10.05
N LEU A 225 0.96 -43.00 9.59
CA LEU A 225 -0.47 -43.26 9.83
C LEU A 225 -0.95 -44.52 9.09
N GLU A 226 -0.51 -44.73 7.85
CA GLU A 226 -0.78 -45.93 7.08
C GLU A 226 -0.17 -47.17 7.72
N GLY A 227 1.09 -47.06 8.23
CA GLY A 227 1.74 -48.08 8.98
C GLY A 227 0.97 -48.47 10.26
N LEU A 228 0.43 -47.49 10.99
CA LEU A 228 -0.44 -47.71 12.13
C LEU A 228 -1.74 -48.45 11.75
N ALA A 229 -2.36 -48.05 10.65
CA ALA A 229 -3.60 -48.65 10.15
C ALA A 229 -3.42 -50.12 9.70
N ALA A 230 -2.21 -50.55 9.37
CA ALA A 230 -1.89 -51.89 8.99
C ALA A 230 -1.87 -52.87 10.17
N PHE A 231 -1.83 -52.40 11.44
CA PHE A 231 -1.87 -53.28 12.59
C PHE A 231 -3.29 -53.82 12.89
N PRO A 232 -3.50 -55.13 12.89
CA PRO A 232 -4.83 -55.68 13.19
C PRO A 232 -5.38 -55.24 14.54
N SER A 233 -4.49 -55.03 15.51
CA SER A 233 -4.83 -54.54 16.86
C SER A 233 -5.34 -53.11 16.90
N LEU A 234 -5.19 -52.34 15.82
CA LEU A 234 -5.69 -50.96 15.63
C LEU A 234 -6.85 -50.91 14.65
N SER A 235 -7.30 -52.04 14.12
CA SER A 235 -8.48 -52.08 13.24
C SER A 235 -9.71 -51.49 13.94
N GLY A 236 -10.32 -50.46 13.34
CA GLY A 236 -11.48 -49.78 13.93
C GLY A 236 -11.15 -48.93 15.17
N ASN A 237 -9.90 -48.67 15.48
CA ASN A 237 -9.51 -47.85 16.63
C ASN A 237 -10.00 -46.40 16.43
N PRO A 238 -10.83 -45.85 17.36
CA PRO A 238 -11.42 -44.51 17.20
C PRO A 238 -10.39 -43.38 17.28
N ASP A 239 -9.30 -43.59 18.08
CA ASP A 239 -8.25 -42.59 18.19
C ASP A 239 -7.40 -42.53 16.93
N LEU A 240 -7.07 -43.66 16.30
CA LEU A 240 -6.38 -43.66 15.00
C LEU A 240 -7.22 -43.02 13.90
N THR A 241 -8.53 -43.31 13.88
CA THR A 241 -9.47 -42.65 12.97
C THR A 241 -9.49 -41.14 13.18
N THR A 242 -9.56 -40.72 14.45
CA THR A 242 -9.50 -39.28 14.81
C THR A 242 -8.21 -38.65 14.32
N ALA A 243 -7.05 -39.28 14.59
CA ALA A 243 -5.77 -38.76 14.15
C ALA A 243 -5.70 -38.56 12.62
N THR A 244 -6.18 -39.56 11.87
CA THR A 244 -6.21 -39.50 10.40
C THR A 244 -7.11 -38.38 9.88
N VAL A 245 -8.32 -38.23 10.45
CA VAL A 245 -9.27 -37.19 10.06
C VAL A 245 -8.71 -35.78 10.38
N ARG A 246 -8.09 -35.60 11.56
CA ARG A 246 -7.50 -34.33 11.96
C ARG A 246 -6.29 -33.96 11.13
N TYR A 247 -5.47 -34.94 10.74
CA TYR A 247 -4.38 -34.69 9.79
C TYR A 247 -4.88 -34.31 8.39
N ALA A 248 -5.92 -34.97 7.89
CA ALA A 248 -6.56 -34.56 6.64
C ALA A 248 -7.03 -33.10 6.69
N ARG A 249 -7.69 -32.71 7.80
CA ARG A 249 -8.12 -31.31 8.01
C ARG A 249 -6.93 -30.35 8.05
N PHE A 250 -5.86 -30.69 8.72
CA PHE A 250 -4.61 -29.89 8.71
C PHE A 250 -4.07 -29.73 7.30
N THR A 251 -4.07 -30.76 6.46
CA THR A 251 -3.57 -30.72 5.08
C THR A 251 -4.39 -29.77 4.21
N GLU A 252 -5.72 -29.74 4.37
CA GLU A 252 -6.58 -28.76 3.69
C GLU A 252 -6.22 -27.31 4.10
N LEU A 253 -6.08 -27.08 5.40
CA LEU A 253 -5.71 -25.77 5.94
C LEU A 253 -4.31 -25.36 5.50
N LYS A 254 -3.33 -26.27 5.54
CA LYS A 254 -1.97 -26.06 5.01
C LYS A 254 -2.00 -25.56 3.57
N THR A 255 -2.79 -26.19 2.72
CA THR A 255 -2.92 -25.79 1.31
C THR A 255 -3.46 -24.35 1.18
N GLN A 256 -4.45 -23.98 1.99
CA GLN A 256 -4.97 -22.61 2.02
C GLN A 256 -3.91 -21.61 2.53
N ILE A 257 -3.19 -21.98 3.59
CA ILE A 257 -2.12 -21.15 4.17
C ILE A 257 -1.03 -20.90 3.13
N LEU A 258 -0.54 -21.93 2.45
CA LEU A 258 0.49 -21.80 1.42
C LEU A 258 0.03 -20.91 0.27
N LYS A 259 -1.22 -21.05 -0.18
CA LYS A 259 -1.79 -20.17 -1.21
C LYS A 259 -1.77 -18.70 -0.79
N LEU A 260 -2.27 -18.39 0.41
CA LEU A 260 -2.28 -17.02 0.94
C LEU A 260 -0.86 -16.48 1.15
N SER A 261 0.04 -17.32 1.64
CA SER A 261 1.45 -16.99 1.83
C SER A 261 2.13 -16.65 0.49
N ARG A 262 1.87 -17.40 -0.57
CA ARG A 262 2.40 -17.11 -1.91
C ARG A 262 1.89 -15.80 -2.52
N GLU A 263 0.67 -15.38 -2.22
CA GLU A 263 0.20 -14.05 -2.61
C GLU A 263 1.03 -12.94 -1.96
N ASN A 264 1.45 -13.13 -0.72
CA ASN A 264 2.43 -12.35 0.04
C ASN A 264 2.17 -10.83 0.04
N THR A 265 0.89 -10.43 0.15
CA THR A 265 0.49 -9.06 -0.14
C THR A 265 0.96 -8.05 0.90
N ASN A 266 1.03 -8.42 2.18
CA ASN A 266 1.51 -7.53 3.23
C ASN A 266 3.02 -7.22 3.08
N ILE A 267 3.83 -8.23 2.76
CA ILE A 267 5.28 -8.03 2.56
C ILE A 267 5.53 -7.24 1.28
N ARG A 268 4.85 -7.58 0.18
CA ARG A 268 4.98 -6.86 -1.10
C ARG A 268 4.57 -5.40 -0.97
N SER A 269 3.44 -5.09 -0.32
CA SER A 269 3.02 -3.70 -0.10
C SER A 269 4.02 -2.95 0.78
N LEU A 270 4.54 -3.57 1.84
CA LEU A 270 5.57 -2.99 2.70
C LEU A 270 6.86 -2.69 1.92
N THR A 271 7.34 -3.63 1.12
CA THR A 271 8.54 -3.46 0.29
C THR A 271 8.35 -2.32 -0.72
N MET A 272 7.18 -2.23 -1.38
CA MET A 272 6.85 -1.12 -2.28
C MET A 272 6.83 0.23 -1.55
N SER A 273 6.23 0.29 -0.36
CA SER A 273 6.17 1.49 0.48
C SER A 273 7.56 2.01 0.85
N LEU A 274 8.42 1.12 1.35
CA LEU A 274 9.75 1.49 1.84
C LEU A 274 10.78 1.76 0.73
N SER A 275 10.57 1.22 -0.47
CA SER A 275 11.52 1.33 -1.58
C SER A 275 11.05 2.30 -2.67
N GLN A 276 10.12 1.89 -3.50
CA GLN A 276 9.71 2.63 -4.70
C GLN A 276 8.96 3.92 -4.34
N LYS A 277 7.92 3.80 -3.50
CA LYS A 277 7.09 4.95 -3.13
C LYS A 277 7.88 6.01 -2.38
N ARG A 278 8.75 5.60 -1.45
CA ARG A 278 9.60 6.54 -0.72
C ARG A 278 10.48 7.39 -1.64
N LYS A 279 11.07 6.79 -2.68
CA LYS A 279 11.90 7.53 -3.65
C LYS A 279 11.09 8.58 -4.41
N VAL A 280 9.93 8.19 -4.93
CA VAL A 280 9.06 9.09 -5.69
C VAL A 280 8.48 10.18 -4.79
N MET A 281 8.14 9.86 -3.54
CA MET A 281 7.69 10.83 -2.54
C MET A 281 8.71 11.95 -2.32
N LEU A 282 10.01 11.64 -2.21
CA LEU A 282 11.07 12.62 -2.07
C LEU A 282 11.13 13.55 -3.29
N VAL A 283 11.04 13.00 -4.50
CA VAL A 283 11.02 13.81 -5.73
C VAL A 283 9.82 14.77 -5.75
N CYS A 284 8.64 14.30 -5.33
CA CYS A 284 7.45 15.15 -5.20
C CYS A 284 7.68 16.29 -4.20
N GLN A 285 8.27 15.98 -3.03
CA GLN A 285 8.55 16.98 -1.99
C GLN A 285 9.57 18.02 -2.45
N ASP A 286 10.65 17.60 -3.11
CA ASP A 286 11.68 18.48 -3.64
C ASP A 286 11.10 19.41 -4.71
N ALA A 287 10.27 18.88 -5.62
CA ALA A 287 9.62 19.68 -6.66
C ALA A 287 8.64 20.72 -6.07
N LEU A 288 7.86 20.36 -5.03
CA LEU A 288 6.98 21.31 -4.34
C LEU A 288 7.78 22.37 -3.58
N ALA A 289 8.90 22.00 -2.94
CA ALA A 289 9.76 22.95 -2.27
C ALA A 289 10.40 23.96 -3.25
N ALA A 290 10.90 23.49 -4.38
CA ALA A 290 11.44 24.33 -5.45
C ALA A 290 10.38 25.25 -6.05
N LEU A 291 9.15 24.76 -6.24
CA LEU A 291 8.02 25.54 -6.72
C LEU A 291 7.64 26.64 -5.72
N GLU A 292 7.58 26.31 -4.44
CA GLU A 292 7.31 27.30 -3.38
C GLU A 292 8.37 28.40 -3.38
N GLN A 293 9.66 28.03 -3.43
CA GLN A 293 10.76 28.97 -3.48
C GLN A 293 10.64 29.88 -4.72
N ALA A 294 10.37 29.33 -5.91
CA ALA A 294 10.19 30.11 -7.12
C ALA A 294 9.04 31.13 -7.00
N ILE A 295 7.93 30.72 -6.37
CA ILE A 295 6.81 31.63 -6.08
C ILE A 295 7.26 32.74 -5.10
N GLN A 296 8.01 32.40 -4.06
CA GLN A 296 8.45 33.36 -3.05
C GLN A 296 9.47 34.39 -3.61
N GLU A 297 10.34 33.96 -4.51
CA GLU A 297 11.37 34.81 -5.14
C GLU A 297 10.79 35.74 -6.23
N GLU A 298 9.56 35.51 -6.72
CA GLU A 298 8.94 36.37 -7.71
C GLU A 298 8.80 37.81 -7.20
N PRO A 299 9.43 38.82 -7.86
CA PRO A 299 9.37 40.21 -7.41
C PRO A 299 7.96 40.80 -7.59
N ILE A 300 7.49 41.54 -6.58
CA ILE A 300 6.23 42.27 -6.65
C ILE A 300 6.50 43.65 -7.23
N ALA A 301 5.90 43.98 -8.38
CA ALA A 301 6.06 45.28 -9.01
C ALA A 301 5.62 46.40 -8.04
N GLY A 302 6.47 47.39 -7.82
CA GLY A 302 6.21 48.53 -6.95
C GLY A 302 6.69 48.37 -5.50
N LEU A 303 7.17 47.21 -5.06
CA LEU A 303 7.77 47.02 -3.72
C LEU A 303 9.30 46.86 -3.76
N SER A 304 9.91 46.71 -4.92
CA SER A 304 11.35 46.36 -5.06
C SER A 304 12.34 47.53 -4.92
N ASN A 305 11.92 48.74 -4.59
CA ASN A 305 12.77 49.96 -4.53
C ASN A 305 12.95 50.55 -3.11
N ARG A 306 12.93 49.78 -2.05
CA ARG A 306 13.51 50.24 -0.78
C ARG A 306 14.87 49.56 -0.59
N ALA A 307 15.92 50.29 -0.99
CA ALA A 307 17.28 49.98 -0.57
C ALA A 307 17.36 49.82 0.95
N PRO A 308 18.18 48.90 1.48
CA PRO A 308 18.34 48.74 2.93
C PRO A 308 18.83 50.07 3.51
N VAL A 309 18.06 50.61 4.45
CA VAL A 309 18.49 51.75 5.27
C VAL A 309 19.71 51.26 6.06
N SER A 310 20.90 51.76 5.68
CA SER A 310 22.14 51.54 6.42
C SER A 310 21.96 52.10 7.83
N PRO A 311 22.17 51.31 8.87
CA PRO A 311 22.17 51.85 10.24
C PRO A 311 23.37 52.78 10.41
N ARG A 312 23.11 54.00 10.85
CA ARG A 312 24.15 54.94 11.31
C ARG A 312 24.52 54.58 12.75
#